data_6c1823ee95e4b51ce2d39c4a633a1ba4
#
_entry.id   6c1823ee95e4b51ce2d39c4a633a1ba4
#
_cell.length_a   1.000
_cell.length_b   1.000
_cell.length_c   1.000
_cell.angle_alpha   90.00
_cell.angle_beta   90.00
_cell.angle_gamma   90.00
#
_symmetry.space_group_name_H-M   'P 1'
#
loop_
_entity.id
_entity.type
_entity.pdbx_description
1 polymer ?
#
loop_
_entity_poly.entity_id
_entity_poly.type
_entity_poly.pdbx_seq_one_letter_code
_entity_poly.pdbx_strand_id
1 'polypeptide(L)'
;MLSGTVLLLLFLVLMFMGIPVAHSMIITAYITIKFIHPEIPTIIVAQRLFGGTDNYILLCIPFFILAGDLMTMTTLFDRLIRVANAMVGHIRGALSHITIVVAMFFAGITGAAVADTSAVGTVLIPAMIKQGYSRAYATALTVVASTIGVIIPPSNLMVVAALVSSSSVAALLLGGVIPGVLAAMSLLVVSVYYGIKYGFPKEPKLTWKGRGLALWYGIPALGIPVVLMGGILSGIVTPTEAANISIIYAMIVGPIMMRRFPPLKDIYKSSVSVCTRTSTVMIAVGASVIFGWILAIAQVPEAIAEFITSYTTSKIIIIAGMLFTYLAIGTFLDAIPIILIFTPIFLPLAEKLGIPVVAFMVTMVFAAAMGLASPPCGSCLWVGAAIGDIQVERFTWELMPFLSAMTVILILIAYMPEIVMWLPDLLLGK
;
A
#
# COMPACT_ATOMS: atom_id res chain seq x y z
N MET A 1 -3.39 17.43 29.51
CA MET A 1 -4.02 18.03 28.32
C MET A 1 -3.16 19.12 27.67
N LEU A 2 -2.64 20.12 28.38
CA LEU A 2 -1.85 21.23 27.79
C LEU A 2 -0.61 20.73 27.02
N SER A 3 0.13 19.77 27.57
CA SER A 3 1.33 19.18 26.96
C SER A 3 1.02 18.46 25.64
N GLY A 4 -0.06 17.70 25.57
CA GLY A 4 -0.46 16.99 24.36
C GLY A 4 -0.92 17.92 23.23
N THR A 5 -1.67 18.97 23.58
CA THR A 5 -2.10 19.98 22.61
C THR A 5 -0.90 20.75 22.02
N VAL A 6 0.05 21.15 22.87
CA VAL A 6 1.28 21.85 22.43
C VAL A 6 2.11 20.95 21.52
N LEU A 7 2.23 19.66 21.88
CA LEU A 7 2.95 18.67 21.07
C LEU A 7 2.34 18.53 19.67
N LEU A 8 1.01 18.35 19.58
CA LEU A 8 0.32 18.21 18.29
C LEU A 8 0.40 19.48 17.46
N LEU A 9 0.22 20.66 18.08
CA LEU A 9 0.34 21.94 17.38
C LEU A 9 1.76 22.16 16.85
N LEU A 10 2.79 21.88 17.66
CA LEU A 10 4.19 22.00 17.22
C LEU A 10 4.48 21.09 16.03
N PHE A 11 4.03 19.82 16.10
CA PHE A 11 4.18 18.88 14.99
C PHE A 11 3.52 19.39 13.71
N LEU A 12 2.27 19.85 13.80
CA LEU A 12 1.53 20.40 12.64
C LEU A 12 2.22 21.64 12.06
N VAL A 13 2.68 22.57 12.91
CA VAL A 13 3.39 23.79 12.47
C VAL A 13 4.64 23.41 11.69
N LEU A 14 5.48 22.51 12.21
CA LEU A 14 6.70 22.06 11.53
C LEU A 14 6.37 21.41 10.17
N MET A 15 5.31 20.62 10.12
CA MET A 15 4.86 19.97 8.90
C MET A 15 4.36 20.99 7.86
N PHE A 16 3.57 21.99 8.28
CA PHE A 16 3.12 23.06 7.38
C PHE A 16 4.23 24.01 6.93
N MET A 17 5.33 24.10 7.67
CA MET A 17 6.56 24.77 7.23
C MET A 17 7.33 23.98 6.15
N GLY A 18 6.85 22.80 5.73
CA GLY A 18 7.47 21.98 4.70
C GLY A 18 8.60 21.07 5.22
N ILE A 19 8.74 20.91 6.54
CA ILE A 19 9.71 19.98 7.11
C ILE A 19 9.20 18.54 6.90
N PRO A 20 10.04 17.62 6.39
CA PRO A 20 9.60 16.21 6.20
C PRO A 20 9.07 15.61 7.49
N VAL A 21 8.00 14.79 7.36
CA VAL A 21 7.23 14.25 8.50
C VAL A 21 8.11 13.58 9.56
N ALA A 22 9.07 12.74 9.14
CA ALA A 22 9.98 12.06 10.06
C ALA A 22 10.82 13.06 10.91
N HIS A 23 11.33 14.11 10.28
CA HIS A 23 12.08 15.17 10.98
C HIS A 23 11.17 15.96 11.92
N SER A 24 9.93 16.28 11.48
CA SER A 24 8.94 16.96 12.32
C SER A 24 8.62 16.15 13.58
N MET A 25 8.47 14.82 13.47
CA MET A 25 8.29 13.92 14.61
C MET A 25 9.47 13.97 15.59
N ILE A 26 10.70 13.87 15.08
CA ILE A 26 11.93 13.87 15.91
C ILE A 26 12.09 15.20 16.62
N ILE A 27 11.94 16.33 15.89
CA ILE A 27 12.08 17.68 16.44
C ILE A 27 11.02 17.93 17.51
N THR A 28 9.77 17.57 17.23
CA THR A 28 8.67 17.69 18.18
C THR A 28 8.95 16.90 19.46
N ALA A 29 9.35 15.63 19.34
CA ALA A 29 9.68 14.80 20.48
C ALA A 29 10.84 15.39 21.29
N TYR A 30 11.90 15.85 20.63
CA TYR A 30 13.06 16.48 21.28
C TYR A 30 12.67 17.75 22.04
N ILE A 31 11.91 18.67 21.40
CA ILE A 31 11.46 19.91 22.03
C ILE A 31 10.55 19.62 23.22
N THR A 32 9.61 18.68 23.07
CA THR A 32 8.69 18.28 24.15
C THR A 32 9.45 17.71 25.36
N ILE A 33 10.42 16.83 25.14
CA ILE A 33 11.25 16.30 26.23
C ILE A 33 12.05 17.42 26.88
N LYS A 34 12.71 18.25 26.11
CA LYS A 34 13.61 19.27 26.65
C LYS A 34 12.93 20.36 27.44
N PHE A 35 11.72 20.78 27.05
CA PHE A 35 11.05 21.96 27.62
C PHE A 35 9.81 21.62 28.45
N ILE A 36 9.16 20.50 28.19
CA ILE A 36 7.89 20.12 28.91
C ILE A 36 8.18 19.01 29.91
N HIS A 37 9.08 18.07 29.58
CA HIS A 37 9.45 16.93 30.42
C HIS A 37 10.97 16.91 30.69
N PRO A 38 11.55 17.95 31.35
CA PRO A 38 13.00 18.06 31.57
C PRO A 38 13.56 16.95 32.49
N GLU A 39 12.71 16.23 33.20
CA GLU A 39 13.07 15.02 33.98
C GLU A 39 13.49 13.85 33.08
N ILE A 40 13.14 13.87 31.80
CA ILE A 40 13.49 12.82 30.86
C ILE A 40 14.79 13.20 30.15
N PRO A 41 15.84 12.33 30.21
CA PRO A 41 17.09 12.59 29.49
C PRO A 41 16.89 12.66 27.98
N THR A 42 17.41 13.70 27.31
CA THR A 42 17.26 13.87 25.86
C THR A 42 17.93 12.76 25.03
N ILE A 43 18.85 11.99 25.59
CA ILE A 43 19.46 10.82 24.96
C ILE A 43 18.41 9.76 24.56
N ILE A 44 17.26 9.73 25.23
CA ILE A 44 16.17 8.81 24.93
C ILE A 44 15.67 8.98 23.49
N VAL A 45 15.76 10.19 22.91
CA VAL A 45 15.38 10.43 21.51
C VAL A 45 16.23 9.57 20.57
N ALA A 46 17.54 9.58 20.76
CA ALA A 46 18.46 8.75 19.96
C ALA A 46 18.23 7.25 20.23
N GLN A 47 18.10 6.85 21.48
CA GLN A 47 17.90 5.45 21.85
C GLN A 47 16.61 4.87 21.24
N ARG A 48 15.50 5.61 21.30
CA ARG A 48 14.22 5.19 20.72
C ARG A 48 14.23 5.21 19.19
N LEU A 49 14.91 6.19 18.59
CA LEU A 49 15.09 6.26 17.14
C LEU A 49 15.84 5.01 16.62
N PHE A 50 16.97 4.69 17.24
CA PHE A 50 17.76 3.50 16.87
C PHE A 50 17.00 2.20 17.18
N GLY A 51 16.42 2.08 18.37
CA GLY A 51 15.65 0.90 18.76
C GLY A 51 14.45 0.64 17.84
N GLY A 52 13.83 1.71 17.30
CA GLY A 52 12.75 1.60 16.31
C GLY A 52 13.21 1.05 14.97
N THR A 53 14.45 1.28 14.59
CA THR A 53 15.02 0.78 13.32
C THR A 53 15.73 -0.57 13.47
N ASP A 54 16.09 -0.96 14.69
CA ASP A 54 16.72 -2.24 14.99
C ASP A 54 15.68 -3.37 15.11
N ASN A 55 15.04 -3.67 13.98
CA ASN A 55 14.04 -4.74 13.90
C ASN A 55 14.22 -5.57 12.63
N TYR A 56 14.43 -6.87 12.81
CA TYR A 56 14.67 -7.83 11.74
C TYR A 56 13.55 -7.84 10.67
N ILE A 57 12.31 -7.59 11.07
CA ILE A 57 11.15 -7.55 10.16
C ILE A 57 11.31 -6.45 9.12
N LEU A 58 11.93 -5.32 9.46
CA LEU A 58 12.14 -4.21 8.54
C LEU A 58 13.02 -4.56 7.34
N LEU A 59 13.87 -5.59 7.46
CA LEU A 59 14.70 -6.05 6.34
C LEU A 59 13.87 -6.62 5.18
N CYS A 60 12.63 -7.05 5.41
CA CYS A 60 11.80 -7.51 4.29
C CYS A 60 11.44 -6.38 3.32
N ILE A 61 11.39 -5.11 3.78
CA ILE A 61 11.04 -3.95 2.94
C ILE A 61 12.03 -3.75 1.78
N PRO A 62 13.36 -3.59 2.02
CA PRO A 62 14.32 -3.48 0.91
C PRO A 62 14.31 -4.72 0.01
N PHE A 63 14.11 -5.90 0.57
CA PHE A 63 14.09 -7.14 -0.21
C PHE A 63 12.86 -7.23 -1.12
N PHE A 64 11.67 -6.85 -0.65
CA PHE A 64 10.48 -6.77 -1.51
C PHE A 64 10.65 -5.75 -2.63
N ILE A 65 11.16 -4.55 -2.32
CA ILE A 65 11.39 -3.51 -3.32
C ILE A 65 12.40 -4.01 -4.37
N LEU A 66 13.49 -4.65 -3.95
CA LEU A 66 14.50 -5.17 -4.86
C LEU A 66 13.96 -6.31 -5.74
N ALA A 67 13.20 -7.24 -5.16
CA ALA A 67 12.57 -8.31 -5.93
C ALA A 67 11.63 -7.76 -7.00
N GLY A 68 10.82 -6.74 -6.67
CA GLY A 68 9.96 -6.04 -7.62
C GLY A 68 10.73 -5.33 -8.73
N ASP A 69 11.78 -4.59 -8.38
CA ASP A 69 12.62 -3.89 -9.37
C ASP A 69 13.31 -4.89 -10.32
N LEU A 70 13.88 -5.99 -9.79
CA LEU A 70 14.48 -7.05 -10.60
C LEU A 70 13.49 -7.69 -11.57
N MET A 71 12.25 -7.87 -11.15
CA MET A 71 11.22 -8.43 -12.01
C MET A 71 10.84 -7.47 -13.16
N THR A 72 10.79 -6.16 -12.91
CA THR A 72 10.51 -5.18 -13.98
C THR A 72 11.62 -5.12 -15.03
N MET A 73 12.87 -5.43 -14.64
CA MET A 73 14.00 -5.50 -15.57
C MET A 73 13.95 -6.74 -16.50
N THR A 74 13.03 -7.65 -16.24
CA THR A 74 12.90 -8.91 -16.95
C THR A 74 11.62 -8.98 -17.79
N THR A 75 11.48 -10.00 -18.64
CA THR A 75 10.25 -10.25 -19.43
C THR A 75 9.10 -10.80 -18.59
N LEU A 76 9.26 -10.90 -17.27
CA LEU A 76 8.22 -11.43 -16.38
C LEU A 76 6.99 -10.53 -16.38
N PHE A 77 7.17 -9.19 -16.46
CA PHE A 77 6.06 -8.24 -16.55
C PHE A 77 5.20 -8.46 -17.81
N ASP A 78 5.82 -8.65 -18.98
CA ASP A 78 5.10 -8.94 -20.25
C ASP A 78 4.29 -10.24 -20.15
N ARG A 79 4.77 -11.21 -19.38
CA ARG A 79 4.06 -12.47 -19.13
C ARG A 79 2.82 -12.28 -18.27
N LEU A 80 2.86 -11.39 -17.28
CA LEU A 80 1.68 -11.02 -16.50
C LEU A 80 0.60 -10.39 -17.40
N ILE A 81 0.98 -9.50 -18.30
CA ILE A 81 0.04 -8.91 -19.27
C ILE A 81 -0.62 -10.01 -20.13
N ARG A 82 0.14 -11.01 -20.58
CA ARG A 82 -0.41 -12.14 -21.35
C ARG A 82 -1.38 -12.98 -20.55
N VAL A 83 -1.08 -13.25 -19.27
CA VAL A 83 -1.99 -13.95 -18.36
C VAL A 83 -3.29 -13.16 -18.17
N ALA A 84 -3.17 -11.87 -17.84
CA ALA A 84 -4.31 -11.00 -17.67
C ALA A 84 -5.17 -10.92 -18.94
N ASN A 85 -4.55 -10.82 -20.11
CA ASN A 85 -5.26 -10.86 -21.39
C ASN A 85 -6.01 -12.18 -21.60
N ALA A 86 -5.41 -13.31 -21.25
CA ALA A 86 -6.08 -14.63 -21.35
C ALA A 86 -7.29 -14.76 -20.42
N MET A 87 -7.26 -14.08 -19.27
CA MET A 87 -8.35 -14.08 -18.27
C MET A 87 -9.50 -13.15 -18.67
N VAL A 88 -9.19 -11.89 -18.95
CA VAL A 88 -10.20 -10.80 -19.04
C VAL A 88 -10.22 -10.08 -20.39
N GLY A 89 -9.29 -10.33 -21.31
CA GLY A 89 -9.16 -9.59 -22.57
C GLY A 89 -10.38 -9.73 -23.52
N HIS A 90 -11.16 -10.78 -23.38
CA HIS A 90 -12.37 -11.01 -24.19
C HIS A 90 -13.57 -10.15 -23.79
N ILE A 91 -13.49 -9.42 -22.68
CA ILE A 91 -14.54 -8.51 -22.18
C ILE A 91 -14.35 -7.15 -22.83
N ARG A 92 -15.45 -6.42 -23.11
CA ARG A 92 -15.37 -5.05 -23.67
C ARG A 92 -14.64 -4.14 -22.69
N GLY A 93 -13.66 -3.38 -23.22
CA GLY A 93 -12.73 -2.62 -22.38
C GLY A 93 -11.51 -3.46 -21.97
N ALA A 94 -11.05 -4.35 -22.86
CA ALA A 94 -10.01 -5.34 -22.59
C ALA A 94 -8.79 -4.77 -21.86
N LEU A 95 -8.20 -3.67 -22.35
CA LEU A 95 -7.01 -3.08 -21.72
C LEU A 95 -7.30 -2.51 -20.33
N SER A 96 -8.51 -2.02 -20.08
CA SER A 96 -8.89 -1.56 -18.72
C SER A 96 -8.87 -2.72 -17.73
N HIS A 97 -9.46 -3.86 -18.10
CA HIS A 97 -9.50 -5.04 -17.25
C HIS A 97 -8.11 -5.66 -17.07
N ILE A 98 -7.31 -5.68 -18.16
CA ILE A 98 -5.91 -6.12 -18.13
C ILE A 98 -5.12 -5.25 -17.15
N THR A 99 -5.30 -3.92 -17.17
CA THR A 99 -4.62 -3.01 -16.23
C THR A 99 -4.93 -3.35 -14.78
N ILE A 100 -6.20 -3.59 -14.43
CA ILE A 100 -6.60 -3.94 -13.06
C ILE A 100 -5.99 -5.29 -12.65
N VAL A 101 -6.08 -6.31 -13.50
CA VAL A 101 -5.56 -7.66 -13.19
C VAL A 101 -4.03 -7.66 -13.13
N VAL A 102 -3.37 -6.92 -14.02
CA VAL A 102 -1.90 -6.75 -13.98
C VAL A 102 -1.50 -6.02 -12.70
N ALA A 103 -2.17 -4.93 -12.33
CA ALA A 103 -1.90 -4.23 -11.08
C ALA A 103 -2.09 -5.15 -9.88
N MET A 104 -3.14 -5.98 -9.85
CA MET A 104 -3.37 -6.96 -8.79
C MET A 104 -2.24 -8.00 -8.66
N PHE A 105 -1.75 -8.55 -9.78
CA PHE A 105 -0.65 -9.51 -9.75
C PHE A 105 0.69 -8.86 -9.47
N PHE A 106 0.91 -7.64 -10.01
CA PHE A 106 2.13 -6.89 -9.82
C PHE A 106 2.25 -6.35 -8.39
N ALA A 107 1.11 -6.04 -7.77
CA ALA A 107 0.97 -5.79 -6.35
C ALA A 107 1.65 -6.87 -5.49
N GLY A 108 1.39 -8.13 -5.83
CA GLY A 108 1.98 -9.30 -5.19
C GLY A 108 3.51 -9.39 -5.31
N ILE A 109 4.18 -8.35 -5.80
CA ILE A 109 5.62 -8.36 -6.07
C ILE A 109 6.29 -7.11 -5.50
N THR A 110 5.76 -5.91 -5.77
CA THR A 110 6.38 -4.63 -5.41
C THR A 110 5.96 -4.11 -4.04
N GLY A 111 4.72 -4.34 -3.67
CA GLY A 111 4.14 -3.84 -2.43
C GLY A 111 4.12 -2.31 -2.29
N ALA A 112 4.18 -1.55 -3.42
CA ALA A 112 4.30 -0.09 -3.43
C ALA A 112 3.51 0.57 -4.56
N ALA A 113 2.40 1.27 -4.25
CA ALA A 113 1.48 1.85 -5.23
C ALA A 113 2.15 2.79 -6.24
N VAL A 114 3.08 3.63 -5.80
CA VAL A 114 3.79 4.58 -6.68
C VAL A 114 4.66 3.85 -7.71
N ALA A 115 5.34 2.77 -7.29
CA ALA A 115 6.12 1.93 -8.19
C ALA A 115 5.21 1.22 -9.20
N ASP A 116 4.06 0.73 -8.74
CA ASP A 116 3.06 0.08 -9.59
C ASP A 116 2.47 1.06 -10.60
N THR A 117 2.12 2.28 -10.18
CA THR A 117 1.67 3.34 -11.09
C THR A 117 2.71 3.63 -12.17
N SER A 118 3.99 3.67 -11.80
CA SER A 118 5.08 3.90 -12.76
C SER A 118 5.23 2.72 -13.72
N ALA A 119 5.37 1.50 -13.21
CA ALA A 119 5.64 0.32 -14.03
C ALA A 119 4.47 -0.06 -14.96
N VAL A 120 3.26 -0.15 -14.39
CA VAL A 120 2.04 -0.49 -15.13
C VAL A 120 1.64 0.66 -16.06
N GLY A 121 1.74 1.90 -15.57
CA GLY A 121 1.34 3.11 -16.30
C GLY A 121 2.18 3.35 -17.55
N THR A 122 3.50 3.22 -17.48
CA THR A 122 4.38 3.44 -18.63
C THR A 122 4.08 2.52 -19.81
N VAL A 123 3.55 1.33 -19.55
CA VAL A 123 3.21 0.35 -20.60
C VAL A 123 1.73 0.47 -21.01
N LEU A 124 0.81 0.49 -20.03
CA LEU A 124 -0.61 0.34 -20.33
C LEU A 124 -1.33 1.64 -20.64
N ILE A 125 -0.94 2.81 -20.07
CA ILE A 125 -1.54 4.10 -20.43
C ILE A 125 -1.35 4.41 -21.91
N PRO A 126 -0.12 4.38 -22.49
CA PRO A 126 0.05 4.59 -23.92
C PRO A 126 -0.66 3.53 -24.79
N ALA A 127 -0.72 2.27 -24.34
CA ALA A 127 -1.42 1.21 -25.05
C ALA A 127 -2.94 1.48 -25.11
N MET A 128 -3.55 1.89 -24.00
CA MET A 128 -4.97 2.28 -23.95
C MET A 128 -5.26 3.49 -24.87
N ILE A 129 -4.42 4.52 -24.82
CA ILE A 129 -4.58 5.71 -25.68
C ILE A 129 -4.54 5.33 -27.17
N LYS A 130 -3.60 4.45 -27.56
CA LYS A 130 -3.51 3.96 -28.94
C LYS A 130 -4.74 3.16 -29.39
N GLN A 131 -5.44 2.51 -28.47
CA GLN A 131 -6.70 1.79 -28.74
C GLN A 131 -7.95 2.67 -28.64
N GLY A 132 -7.80 4.00 -28.48
CA GLY A 132 -8.92 4.94 -28.51
C GLY A 132 -9.53 5.26 -27.14
N TYR A 133 -8.89 4.87 -26.03
CA TYR A 133 -9.30 5.34 -24.72
C TYR A 133 -8.88 6.79 -24.50
N SER A 134 -9.68 7.56 -23.76
CA SER A 134 -9.28 8.93 -23.39
C SER A 134 -8.06 8.88 -22.46
N ARG A 135 -7.17 9.87 -22.59
CA ARG A 135 -6.00 10.02 -21.69
C ARG A 135 -6.44 10.08 -20.23
N ALA A 136 -7.52 10.84 -19.96
CA ALA A 136 -8.05 11.01 -18.62
C ALA A 136 -8.49 9.68 -18.01
N TYR A 137 -9.27 8.89 -18.73
CA TYR A 137 -9.73 7.58 -18.27
C TYR A 137 -8.55 6.59 -18.05
N ALA A 138 -7.64 6.50 -19.03
CA ALA A 138 -6.51 5.58 -18.95
C ALA A 138 -5.62 5.89 -17.73
N THR A 139 -5.36 7.18 -17.49
CA THR A 139 -4.57 7.64 -16.35
C THR A 139 -5.29 7.39 -15.03
N ALA A 140 -6.57 7.79 -14.93
CA ALA A 140 -7.39 7.62 -13.74
C ALA A 140 -7.48 6.15 -13.30
N LEU A 141 -7.83 5.25 -14.24
CA LEU A 141 -7.91 3.82 -13.98
C LEU A 141 -6.58 3.26 -13.46
N THR A 142 -5.48 3.59 -14.12
CA THR A 142 -4.16 3.06 -13.76
C THR A 142 -3.74 3.53 -12.38
N VAL A 143 -3.94 4.81 -12.07
CA VAL A 143 -3.64 5.38 -10.75
C VAL A 143 -4.40 4.67 -9.65
N VAL A 144 -5.73 4.48 -9.79
CA VAL A 144 -6.51 3.81 -8.75
C VAL A 144 -6.18 2.31 -8.69
N ALA A 145 -6.03 1.63 -9.82
CA ALA A 145 -5.69 0.21 -9.83
C ALA A 145 -4.34 -0.06 -9.13
N SER A 146 -3.38 0.84 -9.25
CA SER A 146 -2.07 0.69 -8.60
C SER A 146 -2.13 0.77 -7.06
N THR A 147 -3.18 1.37 -6.47
CA THR A 147 -3.32 1.40 -5.01
C THR A 147 -3.64 0.04 -4.41
N ILE A 148 -4.14 -0.90 -5.20
CA ILE A 148 -4.32 -2.30 -4.80
C ILE A 148 -2.97 -2.91 -4.40
N GLY A 149 -1.87 -2.40 -4.96
CA GLY A 149 -0.51 -2.86 -4.73
C GLY A 149 -0.02 -2.80 -3.29
N VAL A 150 -0.59 -1.94 -2.48
CA VAL A 150 -0.24 -1.87 -1.04
C VAL A 150 -1.23 -2.61 -0.15
N ILE A 151 -2.27 -3.21 -0.73
CA ILE A 151 -3.30 -3.98 0.00
C ILE A 151 -3.05 -5.47 -0.16
N ILE A 152 -2.80 -5.94 -1.39
CA ILE A 152 -2.51 -7.35 -1.69
C ILE A 152 -1.07 -7.70 -1.28
N PRO A 153 -0.85 -8.83 -0.60
CA PRO A 153 0.50 -9.26 -0.23
C PRO A 153 1.40 -9.62 -1.44
N PRO A 154 2.73 -9.37 -1.30
CA PRO A 154 3.42 -8.73 -0.19
C PRO A 154 3.26 -7.21 -0.20
N SER A 155 3.02 -6.62 0.94
CA SER A 155 2.81 -5.18 1.08
C SER A 155 3.79 -4.60 2.10
N ASN A 156 4.61 -3.64 1.66
CA ASN A 156 5.52 -2.91 2.55
C ASN A 156 4.74 -2.13 3.63
N LEU A 157 3.57 -1.61 3.27
CA LEU A 157 2.72 -0.85 4.19
C LEU A 157 2.12 -1.75 5.28
N MET A 158 1.72 -2.98 4.93
CA MET A 158 1.25 -3.98 5.92
C MET A 158 2.36 -4.39 6.88
N VAL A 159 3.62 -4.47 6.42
CA VAL A 159 4.77 -4.76 7.29
C VAL A 159 4.99 -3.63 8.29
N VAL A 160 4.96 -2.38 7.84
CA VAL A 160 5.06 -1.21 8.74
C VAL A 160 3.89 -1.18 9.72
N ALA A 161 2.68 -1.46 9.24
CA ALA A 161 1.47 -1.54 10.06
C ALA A 161 1.57 -2.63 11.13
N ALA A 162 2.11 -3.81 10.79
CA ALA A 162 2.36 -4.90 11.73
C ALA A 162 3.33 -4.50 12.84
N LEU A 163 4.40 -3.80 12.46
CA LEU A 163 5.42 -3.34 13.40
C LEU A 163 4.83 -2.35 14.42
N VAL A 164 4.12 -1.33 13.95
CA VAL A 164 3.58 -0.27 14.81
C VAL A 164 2.44 -0.77 15.71
N SER A 165 1.65 -1.73 15.23
CA SER A 165 0.58 -2.35 16.00
C SER A 165 1.02 -3.56 16.83
N SER A 166 2.30 -3.94 16.77
CA SER A 166 2.84 -5.16 17.41
C SER A 166 2.06 -6.43 17.01
N SER A 167 1.53 -6.46 15.77
CA SER A 167 0.73 -7.57 15.26
C SER A 167 1.57 -8.53 14.41
N SER A 168 1.04 -9.73 14.16
CA SER A 168 1.67 -10.68 13.26
C SER A 168 1.68 -10.16 11.81
N VAL A 169 2.86 -10.08 11.20
CA VAL A 169 3.02 -9.72 9.78
C VAL A 169 2.25 -10.68 8.89
N ALA A 170 2.31 -11.98 9.16
CA ALA A 170 1.58 -12.99 8.40
C ALA A 170 0.06 -12.75 8.47
N ALA A 171 -0.45 -12.44 9.67
CA ALA A 171 -1.89 -12.15 9.84
C ALA A 171 -2.33 -10.90 9.07
N LEU A 172 -1.54 -9.82 9.08
CA LEU A 172 -1.86 -8.63 8.30
C LEU A 172 -1.79 -8.88 6.80
N LEU A 173 -0.75 -9.56 6.33
CA LEU A 173 -0.63 -9.90 4.92
C LEU A 173 -1.82 -10.75 4.45
N LEU A 174 -2.21 -11.78 5.22
CA LEU A 174 -3.40 -12.58 4.92
C LEU A 174 -4.69 -11.77 4.95
N GLY A 175 -4.83 -10.91 5.95
CA GLY A 175 -6.00 -10.03 6.09
C GLY A 175 -6.18 -9.08 4.89
N GLY A 176 -5.10 -8.73 4.19
CA GLY A 176 -5.13 -7.89 2.99
C GLY A 176 -5.61 -8.59 1.71
N VAL A 177 -5.56 -9.93 1.66
CA VAL A 177 -5.89 -10.70 0.43
C VAL A 177 -7.33 -10.46 -0.01
N ILE A 178 -8.30 -10.74 0.86
CA ILE A 178 -9.73 -10.62 0.53
C ILE A 178 -10.11 -9.17 0.22
N PRO A 179 -9.78 -8.17 1.06
CA PRO A 179 -10.03 -6.76 0.74
C PRO A 179 -9.42 -6.33 -0.59
N GLY A 180 -8.19 -6.75 -0.89
CA GLY A 180 -7.54 -6.42 -2.15
C GLY A 180 -8.22 -7.05 -3.37
N VAL A 181 -8.65 -8.31 -3.28
CA VAL A 181 -9.43 -8.96 -4.34
C VAL A 181 -10.79 -8.28 -4.52
N LEU A 182 -11.49 -7.95 -3.44
CA LEU A 182 -12.75 -7.21 -3.50
C LEU A 182 -12.58 -5.82 -4.14
N ALA A 183 -11.48 -5.11 -3.80
CA ALA A 183 -11.13 -3.85 -4.45
C ALA A 183 -10.94 -4.04 -5.95
N ALA A 184 -10.14 -5.02 -6.39
CA ALA A 184 -9.95 -5.32 -7.81
C ALA A 184 -11.27 -5.64 -8.52
N MET A 185 -12.12 -6.45 -7.89
CA MET A 185 -13.45 -6.78 -8.44
C MET A 185 -14.34 -5.55 -8.56
N SER A 186 -14.33 -4.64 -7.58
CA SER A 186 -15.10 -3.39 -7.64
C SER A 186 -14.65 -2.51 -8.81
N LEU A 187 -13.34 -2.39 -9.04
CA LEU A 187 -12.80 -1.67 -10.18
C LEU A 187 -13.14 -2.35 -11.51
N LEU A 188 -13.13 -3.69 -11.57
CA LEU A 188 -13.56 -4.43 -12.77
C LEU A 188 -15.03 -4.16 -13.12
N VAL A 189 -15.92 -4.10 -12.13
CA VAL A 189 -17.33 -3.77 -12.34
C VAL A 189 -17.49 -2.37 -12.98
N VAL A 190 -16.81 -1.36 -12.42
CA VAL A 190 -16.81 0.00 -12.97
C VAL A 190 -16.22 0.00 -14.39
N SER A 191 -15.12 -0.71 -14.60
CA SER A 191 -14.45 -0.81 -15.90
C SER A 191 -15.33 -1.48 -16.96
N VAL A 192 -16.09 -2.53 -16.61
CA VAL A 192 -17.09 -3.16 -17.52
C VAL A 192 -18.18 -2.16 -17.90
N TYR A 193 -18.70 -1.42 -16.94
CA TYR A 193 -19.69 -0.39 -17.20
C TYR A 193 -19.21 0.65 -18.21
N TYR A 194 -18.00 1.18 -18.01
CA TYR A 194 -17.39 2.15 -18.95
C TYR A 194 -17.05 1.50 -20.30
N GLY A 195 -16.60 0.25 -20.30
CA GLY A 195 -16.33 -0.50 -21.53
C GLY A 195 -17.55 -0.65 -22.42
N ILE A 196 -18.73 -0.85 -21.81
CA ILE A 196 -20.01 -0.93 -22.53
C ILE A 196 -20.47 0.48 -22.95
N LYS A 197 -20.42 1.46 -22.04
CA LYS A 197 -20.89 2.84 -22.26
C LYS A 197 -20.15 3.54 -23.39
N TYR A 198 -18.82 3.40 -23.43
CA TYR A 198 -17.98 4.05 -24.45
C TYR A 198 -17.65 3.15 -25.65
N GLY A 199 -18.14 1.91 -25.66
CA GLY A 199 -17.92 0.99 -26.76
C GLY A 199 -16.45 0.60 -26.96
N PHE A 200 -15.67 0.52 -25.90
CA PHE A 200 -14.25 0.20 -25.97
C PHE A 200 -13.99 -1.16 -26.64
N PRO A 201 -12.84 -1.31 -27.31
CA PRO A 201 -12.51 -2.54 -28.02
C PRO A 201 -12.37 -3.74 -27.07
N LYS A 202 -12.58 -4.93 -27.64
CA LYS A 202 -12.34 -6.22 -26.99
C LYS A 202 -11.35 -7.02 -27.79
N GLU A 203 -10.55 -7.83 -27.11
CA GLU A 203 -9.66 -8.80 -27.74
C GLU A 203 -10.42 -10.07 -28.14
N PRO A 204 -9.95 -10.81 -29.17
CA PRO A 204 -10.54 -12.07 -29.52
C PRO A 204 -10.50 -13.07 -28.36
N LYS A 205 -11.59 -13.82 -28.18
CA LYS A 205 -11.63 -14.84 -27.13
C LYS A 205 -10.65 -15.97 -27.45
N LEU A 206 -9.65 -16.16 -26.60
CA LEU A 206 -8.69 -17.22 -26.73
C LEU A 206 -9.37 -18.59 -26.57
N THR A 207 -8.91 -19.58 -27.35
CA THR A 207 -9.32 -20.97 -27.16
C THR A 207 -8.85 -21.50 -25.79
N TRP A 208 -9.49 -22.55 -25.28
CA TRP A 208 -9.07 -23.17 -24.02
C TRP A 208 -7.59 -23.59 -24.01
N LYS A 209 -7.09 -24.12 -25.15
CA LYS A 209 -5.66 -24.40 -25.33
C LYS A 209 -4.80 -23.14 -25.26
N GLY A 210 -5.24 -22.04 -25.89
CA GLY A 210 -4.56 -20.75 -25.84
C GLY A 210 -4.50 -20.17 -24.43
N ARG A 211 -5.60 -20.29 -23.67
CA ARG A 211 -5.63 -19.88 -22.25
C ARG A 211 -4.69 -20.71 -21.39
N GLY A 212 -4.73 -22.05 -21.53
CA GLY A 212 -3.80 -22.94 -20.83
C GLY A 212 -2.35 -22.63 -21.13
N LEU A 213 -2.02 -22.33 -22.40
CA LEU A 213 -0.67 -21.95 -22.81
C LEU A 213 -0.25 -20.60 -22.21
N ALA A 214 -1.15 -19.59 -22.21
CA ALA A 214 -0.86 -18.30 -21.60
C ALA A 214 -0.61 -18.41 -20.11
N LEU A 215 -1.41 -19.20 -19.39
CA LEU A 215 -1.22 -19.50 -17.97
C LEU A 215 0.13 -20.20 -17.73
N TRP A 216 0.45 -21.23 -18.54
CA TRP A 216 1.72 -21.93 -18.45
C TRP A 216 2.92 -21.00 -18.61
N TYR A 217 2.88 -20.13 -19.62
CA TYR A 217 3.92 -19.11 -19.82
C TYR A 217 3.98 -18.06 -18.69
N GLY A 218 2.88 -17.87 -17.97
CA GLY A 218 2.77 -16.95 -16.83
C GLY A 218 3.25 -17.53 -15.51
N ILE A 219 3.35 -18.86 -15.36
CA ILE A 219 3.77 -19.51 -14.10
C ILE A 219 5.05 -18.90 -13.52
N PRO A 220 6.11 -18.65 -14.31
CA PRO A 220 7.33 -18.06 -13.78
C PRO A 220 7.13 -16.65 -13.19
N ALA A 221 6.20 -15.87 -13.73
CA ALA A 221 5.90 -14.54 -13.19
C ALA A 221 5.05 -14.61 -11.92
N LEU A 222 4.09 -15.54 -11.88
CA LEU A 222 3.26 -15.79 -10.70
C LEU A 222 4.01 -16.55 -9.59
N GLY A 223 5.17 -17.12 -9.91
CA GLY A 223 5.98 -17.87 -8.96
C GLY A 223 6.47 -17.03 -7.77
N ILE A 224 6.75 -15.73 -7.97
CA ILE A 224 7.20 -14.85 -6.88
C ILE A 224 6.13 -14.71 -5.79
N PRO A 225 4.89 -14.26 -6.08
CA PRO A 225 3.83 -14.22 -5.07
C PRO A 225 3.55 -15.57 -4.43
N VAL A 226 3.59 -16.66 -5.21
CA VAL A 226 3.33 -18.02 -4.72
C VAL A 226 4.43 -18.48 -3.76
N VAL A 227 5.69 -18.29 -4.10
CA VAL A 227 6.84 -18.66 -3.24
C VAL A 227 6.80 -17.85 -1.95
N LEU A 228 6.52 -16.55 -2.06
CA LEU A 228 6.48 -15.64 -0.94
C LEU A 228 5.34 -15.99 0.02
N MET A 229 4.11 -15.99 -0.49
CA MET A 229 2.95 -16.28 0.35
C MET A 229 2.91 -17.74 0.81
N GLY A 230 3.24 -18.68 -0.08
CA GLY A 230 3.30 -20.09 0.26
C GLY A 230 4.35 -20.39 1.34
N GLY A 231 5.52 -19.75 1.28
CA GLY A 231 6.57 -19.88 2.28
C GLY A 231 6.14 -19.34 3.65
N ILE A 232 5.53 -18.15 3.68
CA ILE A 232 5.05 -17.53 4.93
C ILE A 232 3.90 -18.35 5.52
N LEU A 233 2.93 -18.78 4.70
CA LEU A 233 1.76 -19.52 5.15
C LEU A 233 2.06 -20.92 5.66
N SER A 234 3.05 -21.57 5.06
CA SER A 234 3.49 -22.90 5.55
C SER A 234 4.24 -22.82 6.89
N GLY A 235 4.58 -21.60 7.35
CA GLY A 235 5.39 -21.40 8.56
C GLY A 235 6.84 -21.86 8.41
N ILE A 236 7.27 -22.24 7.19
CA ILE A 236 8.63 -22.72 6.92
C ILE A 236 9.63 -21.58 6.95
N VAL A 237 9.22 -20.38 6.48
CA VAL A 237 10.07 -19.20 6.38
C VAL A 237 9.39 -17.98 6.98
N THR A 238 10.19 -17.10 7.54
CA THR A 238 9.74 -15.77 7.99
C THR A 238 9.49 -14.85 6.78
N PRO A 239 8.73 -13.73 6.95
CA PRO A 239 8.53 -12.76 5.87
C PRO A 239 9.84 -12.23 5.27
N THR A 240 10.87 -12.04 6.09
CA THR A 240 12.20 -11.57 5.66
C THR A 240 12.94 -12.62 4.83
N GLU A 241 12.88 -13.88 5.23
CA GLU A 241 13.47 -14.99 4.46
C GLU A 241 12.73 -15.20 3.13
N ALA A 242 11.38 -15.15 3.15
CA ALA A 242 10.58 -15.25 1.95
C ALA A 242 10.88 -14.12 0.95
N ALA A 243 11.09 -12.89 1.42
CA ALA A 243 11.51 -11.77 0.60
C ALA A 243 12.88 -12.00 -0.05
N ASN A 244 13.86 -12.54 0.72
CA ASN A 244 15.17 -12.87 0.19
C ASN A 244 15.11 -14.01 -0.85
N ILE A 245 14.32 -15.06 -0.60
CA ILE A 245 14.07 -16.13 -1.57
C ILE A 245 13.46 -15.56 -2.87
N SER A 246 12.59 -14.57 -2.78
CA SER A 246 12.00 -13.91 -3.95
C SER A 246 13.03 -13.17 -4.80
N ILE A 247 14.05 -12.55 -4.19
CA ILE A 247 15.20 -11.95 -4.92
C ILE A 247 15.96 -13.04 -5.67
N ILE A 248 16.32 -14.13 -4.97
CA ILE A 248 17.05 -15.26 -5.59
C ILE A 248 16.24 -15.82 -6.74
N TYR A 249 14.94 -16.01 -6.55
CA TYR A 249 14.03 -16.47 -7.61
C TYR A 249 14.05 -15.52 -8.82
N ALA A 250 13.91 -14.20 -8.60
CA ALA A 250 13.94 -13.21 -9.67
C ALA A 250 15.29 -13.19 -10.42
N MET A 251 16.40 -13.34 -9.70
CA MET A 251 17.77 -13.38 -10.26
C MET A 251 18.05 -14.67 -11.05
N ILE A 252 17.39 -15.77 -10.77
CA ILE A 252 17.54 -17.03 -11.49
C ILE A 252 16.56 -17.11 -12.65
N VAL A 253 15.27 -16.95 -12.36
CA VAL A 253 14.20 -17.18 -13.34
C VAL A 253 14.15 -16.07 -14.38
N GLY A 254 14.38 -14.82 -13.99
CA GLY A 254 14.38 -13.67 -14.91
C GLY A 254 15.38 -13.85 -16.08
N PRO A 255 16.68 -14.02 -15.81
CA PRO A 255 17.70 -14.23 -16.85
C PRO A 255 17.47 -15.48 -17.72
N ILE A 256 17.01 -16.60 -17.10
CA ILE A 256 16.67 -17.82 -17.85
C ILE A 256 15.57 -17.51 -18.87
N MET A 257 14.56 -16.75 -18.48
CA MET A 257 13.42 -16.40 -19.35
C MET A 257 13.81 -15.40 -20.44
N MET A 258 14.71 -14.46 -20.13
CA MET A 258 15.24 -13.49 -21.08
C MET A 258 16.31 -14.08 -22.01
N ARG A 259 16.89 -15.24 -21.66
CA ARG A 259 18.12 -15.77 -22.23
C ARG A 259 19.30 -14.77 -22.20
N ARG A 260 19.27 -13.84 -21.26
CA ARG A 260 20.28 -12.80 -21.06
C ARG A 260 20.25 -12.33 -19.61
N PHE A 261 21.42 -12.07 -19.04
CA PHE A 261 21.54 -11.46 -17.72
C PHE A 261 21.27 -9.94 -17.82
N PRO A 262 20.51 -9.33 -16.89
CA PRO A 262 20.40 -7.88 -16.82
C PRO A 262 21.79 -7.26 -16.69
N PRO A 263 22.05 -6.08 -17.30
CA PRO A 263 23.33 -5.41 -17.15
C PRO A 263 23.63 -5.14 -15.67
N LEU A 264 24.84 -5.47 -15.22
CA LEU A 264 25.27 -5.23 -13.82
C LEU A 264 25.08 -3.77 -13.39
N LYS A 265 25.25 -2.84 -14.34
CA LYS A 265 25.00 -1.40 -14.12
C LYS A 265 23.55 -1.10 -13.72
N ASP A 266 22.58 -1.81 -14.29
CA ASP A 266 21.16 -1.59 -14.00
C ASP A 266 20.80 -2.22 -12.65
N ILE A 267 21.35 -3.40 -12.34
CA ILE A 267 21.22 -4.03 -11.02
C ILE A 267 21.81 -3.12 -9.94
N TYR A 268 23.01 -2.55 -10.17
CA TYR A 268 23.63 -1.61 -9.24
C TYR A 268 22.77 -0.34 -9.03
N LYS A 269 22.28 0.26 -10.12
CA LYS A 269 21.38 1.43 -10.03
C LYS A 269 20.11 1.13 -9.24
N SER A 270 19.50 -0.03 -9.48
CA SER A 270 18.33 -0.46 -8.74
C SER A 270 18.65 -0.64 -7.25
N SER A 271 19.75 -1.33 -6.93
CA SER A 271 20.17 -1.51 -5.54
C SER A 271 20.36 -0.18 -4.81
N VAL A 272 21.01 0.81 -5.45
CA VAL A 272 21.15 2.17 -4.88
C VAL A 272 19.80 2.84 -4.69
N SER A 273 18.91 2.74 -5.67
CA SER A 273 17.53 3.28 -5.57
C SER A 273 16.74 2.62 -4.42
N VAL A 274 16.86 1.31 -4.27
CA VAL A 274 16.24 0.56 -3.16
C VAL A 274 16.77 1.04 -1.82
N CYS A 275 18.09 1.21 -1.67
CA CYS A 275 18.68 1.74 -0.44
C CYS A 275 18.13 3.12 -0.10
N THR A 276 18.01 4.01 -1.07
CA THR A 276 17.47 5.38 -0.85
C THR A 276 16.00 5.33 -0.41
N ARG A 277 15.17 4.54 -1.09
CA ARG A 277 13.75 4.37 -0.72
C ARG A 277 13.59 3.75 0.67
N THR A 278 14.38 2.73 0.97
CA THR A 278 14.38 2.06 2.28
C THR A 278 14.82 3.01 3.40
N SER A 279 15.87 3.81 3.19
CA SER A 279 16.35 4.78 4.19
C SER A 279 15.26 5.78 4.59
N THR A 280 14.45 6.23 3.63
CA THR A 280 13.30 7.12 3.90
C THR A 280 12.26 6.43 4.80
N VAL A 281 11.98 5.15 4.56
CA VAL A 281 11.06 4.38 5.40
C VAL A 281 11.65 4.16 6.79
N MET A 282 12.93 3.78 6.88
CA MET A 282 13.60 3.50 8.15
C MET A 282 13.62 4.72 9.07
N ILE A 283 13.96 5.90 8.56
CA ILE A 283 13.95 7.12 9.39
C ILE A 283 12.53 7.46 9.86
N ALA A 284 11.51 7.23 9.03
CA ALA A 284 10.12 7.46 9.41
C ALA A 284 9.67 6.48 10.52
N VAL A 285 10.02 5.20 10.41
CA VAL A 285 9.72 4.19 11.45
C VAL A 285 10.42 4.54 12.76
N GLY A 286 11.73 4.83 12.74
CA GLY A 286 12.45 5.23 13.95
C GLY A 286 11.84 6.49 14.59
N ALA A 287 11.51 7.50 13.78
CA ALA A 287 10.84 8.72 14.22
C ALA A 287 9.47 8.45 14.86
N SER A 288 8.70 7.51 14.32
CA SER A 288 7.37 7.17 14.85
C SER A 288 7.43 6.50 16.22
N VAL A 289 8.47 5.71 16.49
CA VAL A 289 8.63 5.06 17.80
C VAL A 289 8.83 6.09 18.91
N ILE A 290 9.68 7.09 18.69
CA ILE A 290 9.85 8.16 19.68
C ILE A 290 8.62 9.06 19.75
N PHE A 291 8.00 9.37 18.61
CA PHE A 291 6.80 10.22 18.58
C PHE A 291 5.61 9.53 19.26
N GLY A 292 5.35 8.25 18.97
CA GLY A 292 4.30 7.47 19.63
C GLY A 292 4.52 7.34 21.15
N TRP A 293 5.77 7.20 21.58
CA TRP A 293 6.11 7.15 23.01
C TRP A 293 5.83 8.48 23.71
N ILE A 294 6.18 9.61 23.11
CA ILE A 294 5.89 10.91 23.71
C ILE A 294 4.40 11.26 23.69
N LEU A 295 3.67 10.80 22.66
CA LEU A 295 2.20 10.90 22.63
C LEU A 295 1.56 10.15 23.80
N ALA A 296 2.06 8.95 24.10
CA ALA A 296 1.57 8.16 25.23
C ALA A 296 1.87 8.83 26.58
N ILE A 297 3.10 9.38 26.76
CA ILE A 297 3.43 10.14 27.98
C ILE A 297 2.50 11.37 28.15
N ALA A 298 2.23 12.06 27.04
CA ALA A 298 1.35 13.23 27.04
C ALA A 298 -0.15 12.85 27.10
N GLN A 299 -0.48 11.55 27.21
CA GLN A 299 -1.84 11.00 27.28
C GLN A 299 -2.75 11.48 26.12
N VAL A 300 -2.16 11.69 24.95
CA VAL A 300 -2.89 12.17 23.76
C VAL A 300 -3.93 11.17 23.28
N PRO A 301 -3.61 9.84 23.17
CA PRO A 301 -4.60 8.86 22.74
C PRO A 301 -5.82 8.80 23.66
N GLU A 302 -5.60 8.85 24.98
CA GLU A 302 -6.65 8.84 26.00
C GLU A 302 -7.52 10.10 25.90
N ALA A 303 -6.90 11.27 25.79
CA ALA A 303 -7.62 12.53 25.65
C ALA A 303 -8.49 12.59 24.38
N ILE A 304 -7.97 12.08 23.25
CA ILE A 304 -8.74 11.99 22.01
C ILE A 304 -9.88 10.99 22.15
N ALA A 305 -9.64 9.84 22.78
CA ALA A 305 -10.67 8.83 23.01
C ALA A 305 -11.79 9.39 23.90
N GLU A 306 -11.46 10.06 25.01
CA GLU A 306 -12.43 10.72 25.89
C GLU A 306 -13.21 11.82 25.15
N PHE A 307 -12.53 12.65 24.37
CA PHE A 307 -13.16 13.68 23.57
C PHE A 307 -14.18 13.07 22.59
N ILE A 308 -13.82 12.04 21.85
CA ILE A 308 -14.72 11.38 20.90
C ILE A 308 -15.91 10.73 21.64
N THR A 309 -15.63 10.00 22.71
CA THR A 309 -16.68 9.28 23.47
C THR A 309 -17.60 10.21 24.24
N SER A 310 -17.18 11.45 24.54
CA SER A 310 -18.06 12.46 25.12
C SER A 310 -19.17 12.96 24.19
N TYR A 311 -18.91 12.90 22.85
CA TYR A 311 -19.90 13.26 21.85
C TYR A 311 -20.73 12.08 21.36
N THR A 312 -20.15 10.89 21.31
CA THR A 312 -20.84 9.70 20.82
C THR A 312 -20.24 8.41 21.35
N THR A 313 -21.11 7.48 21.75
CA THR A 313 -20.75 6.10 22.08
C THR A 313 -21.04 5.12 20.94
N SER A 314 -21.59 5.63 19.83
CA SER A 314 -21.93 4.80 18.68
C SER A 314 -20.67 4.32 17.96
N LYS A 315 -20.43 3.00 17.97
CA LYS A 315 -19.32 2.35 17.25
C LYS A 315 -19.31 2.75 15.76
N ILE A 316 -20.49 2.89 15.16
CA ILE A 316 -20.64 3.24 13.73
C ILE A 316 -20.07 4.62 13.46
N ILE A 317 -20.43 5.62 14.28
CA ILE A 317 -19.99 7.01 14.09
C ILE A 317 -18.48 7.13 14.34
N ILE A 318 -17.96 6.43 15.34
CA ILE A 318 -16.53 6.46 15.66
C ILE A 318 -15.71 5.85 14.51
N ILE A 319 -16.10 4.70 13.99
CA ILE A 319 -15.44 4.07 12.83
C ILE A 319 -15.49 5.02 11.61
N ALA A 320 -16.65 5.61 11.33
CA ALA A 320 -16.80 6.58 10.23
C ALA A 320 -15.86 7.79 10.40
N GLY A 321 -15.73 8.33 11.62
CA GLY A 321 -14.81 9.42 11.93
C GLY A 321 -13.34 9.04 11.72
N MET A 322 -12.94 7.83 12.14
CA MET A 322 -11.58 7.31 11.88
C MET A 322 -11.31 7.19 10.38
N LEU A 323 -12.23 6.56 9.63
CA LEU A 323 -12.09 6.41 8.17
C LEU A 323 -12.01 7.76 7.47
N PHE A 324 -12.88 8.71 7.85
CA PHE A 324 -12.85 10.06 7.30
C PHE A 324 -11.51 10.74 7.57
N THR A 325 -10.96 10.60 8.78
CA THR A 325 -9.65 11.17 9.15
C THR A 325 -8.54 10.59 8.28
N TYR A 326 -8.50 9.25 8.12
CA TYR A 326 -7.49 8.60 7.26
C TYR A 326 -7.62 9.00 5.80
N LEU A 327 -8.83 9.06 5.26
CA LEU A 327 -9.06 9.48 3.88
C LEU A 327 -8.70 10.95 3.68
N ALA A 328 -9.16 11.85 4.56
CA ALA A 328 -8.91 13.28 4.45
C ALA A 328 -7.40 13.60 4.54
N ILE A 329 -6.71 13.01 5.52
CA ILE A 329 -5.28 13.22 5.70
C ILE A 329 -4.47 12.49 4.61
N GLY A 330 -4.96 11.34 4.15
CA GLY A 330 -4.37 10.57 3.07
C GLY A 330 -4.30 11.30 1.73
N THR A 331 -5.10 12.35 1.55
CA THR A 331 -4.99 13.21 0.37
C THR A 331 -3.75 14.11 0.37
N PHE A 332 -3.15 14.35 1.54
CA PHE A 332 -2.01 15.27 1.73
C PHE A 332 -0.73 14.56 2.15
N LEU A 333 -0.85 13.48 2.91
CA LEU A 333 0.29 12.71 3.40
C LEU A 333 0.41 11.38 2.68
N ASP A 334 1.65 10.89 2.57
CA ASP A 334 1.90 9.54 2.09
C ASP A 334 1.41 8.48 3.11
N ALA A 335 1.16 7.27 2.64
CA ALA A 335 0.53 6.22 3.43
C ALA A 335 1.35 5.78 4.65
N ILE A 336 2.69 5.71 4.54
CA ILE A 336 3.56 5.30 5.64
C ILE A 336 3.46 6.29 6.82
N PRO A 337 3.67 7.60 6.66
CA PRO A 337 3.49 8.58 7.72
C PRO A 337 2.11 8.50 8.40
N ILE A 338 1.05 8.30 7.63
CA ILE A 338 -0.31 8.20 8.18
C ILE A 338 -0.43 7.02 9.13
N ILE A 339 0.02 5.84 8.72
CA ILE A 339 -0.01 4.64 9.58
C ILE A 339 0.83 4.88 10.84
N LEU A 340 2.03 5.46 10.70
CA LEU A 340 2.94 5.70 11.80
C LEU A 340 2.41 6.69 12.85
N ILE A 341 1.69 7.73 12.41
CA ILE A 341 1.17 8.79 13.30
C ILE A 341 -0.14 8.36 13.94
N PHE A 342 -1.07 7.85 13.14
CA PHE A 342 -2.45 7.65 13.59
C PHE A 342 -2.70 6.30 14.23
N THR A 343 -1.85 5.29 13.99
CA THR A 343 -1.98 3.99 14.67
C THR A 343 -1.87 4.14 16.20
N PRO A 344 -0.85 4.78 16.78
CA PRO A 344 -0.77 4.95 18.23
C PRO A 344 -1.97 5.73 18.83
N ILE A 345 -2.60 6.58 18.04
CA ILE A 345 -3.74 7.40 18.46
C ILE A 345 -5.04 6.61 18.43
N PHE A 346 -5.31 5.91 17.32
CA PHE A 346 -6.61 5.28 17.10
C PHE A 346 -6.68 3.80 17.49
N LEU A 347 -5.54 3.10 17.56
CA LEU A 347 -5.52 1.69 17.92
C LEU A 347 -6.11 1.43 19.32
N PRO A 348 -5.74 2.19 20.38
CA PRO A 348 -6.34 2.00 21.70
C PRO A 348 -7.87 2.22 21.72
N LEU A 349 -8.37 3.15 20.88
CA LEU A 349 -9.80 3.38 20.75
C LEU A 349 -10.49 2.22 20.00
N ALA A 350 -9.87 1.68 18.96
CA ALA A 350 -10.38 0.53 18.23
C ALA A 350 -10.46 -0.72 19.12
N GLU A 351 -9.45 -0.95 19.96
CA GLU A 351 -9.45 -2.05 20.94
C GLU A 351 -10.58 -1.91 21.97
N LYS A 352 -10.80 -0.69 22.51
CA LYS A 352 -11.94 -0.41 23.40
C LYS A 352 -13.30 -0.68 22.75
N LEU A 353 -13.41 -0.52 21.43
CA LEU A 353 -14.61 -0.84 20.66
C LEU A 353 -14.74 -2.33 20.30
N GLY A 354 -13.78 -3.16 20.73
CA GLY A 354 -13.75 -4.59 20.40
C GLY A 354 -13.48 -4.89 18.92
N ILE A 355 -12.72 -4.03 18.23
CA ILE A 355 -12.32 -4.27 16.86
C ILE A 355 -11.01 -5.06 16.88
N PRO A 356 -10.91 -6.23 16.19
CA PRO A 356 -9.64 -6.96 16.10
C PRO A 356 -8.53 -6.10 15.49
N VAL A 357 -7.34 -6.11 16.12
CA VAL A 357 -6.21 -5.26 15.71
C VAL A 357 -5.86 -5.46 14.23
N VAL A 358 -5.83 -6.72 13.77
CA VAL A 358 -5.55 -7.04 12.36
C VAL A 358 -6.59 -6.42 11.42
N ALA A 359 -7.88 -6.55 11.74
CA ALA A 359 -8.95 -5.98 10.92
C ALA A 359 -8.89 -4.45 10.90
N PHE A 360 -8.63 -3.81 12.05
CA PHE A 360 -8.42 -2.37 12.13
C PHE A 360 -7.26 -1.94 11.25
N MET A 361 -6.08 -2.57 11.39
CA MET A 361 -4.88 -2.18 10.66
C MET A 361 -5.02 -2.36 9.16
N VAL A 362 -5.60 -3.48 8.69
CA VAL A 362 -5.88 -3.71 7.26
C VAL A 362 -6.82 -2.64 6.71
N THR A 363 -7.86 -2.29 7.45
CA THR A 363 -8.80 -1.22 7.07
C THR A 363 -8.10 0.14 6.97
N MET A 364 -7.22 0.46 7.91
CA MET A 364 -6.45 1.70 7.90
C MET A 364 -5.44 1.74 6.75
N VAL A 365 -4.75 0.63 6.48
CA VAL A 365 -3.86 0.50 5.30
C VAL A 365 -4.65 0.68 4.02
N PHE A 366 -5.85 0.11 3.91
CA PHE A 366 -6.73 0.29 2.75
C PHE A 366 -7.13 1.76 2.56
N ALA A 367 -7.52 2.44 3.64
CA ALA A 367 -7.89 3.87 3.60
C ALA A 367 -6.68 4.74 3.21
N ALA A 368 -5.49 4.47 3.78
CA ALA A 368 -4.26 5.16 3.43
C ALA A 368 -3.85 4.92 1.96
N ALA A 369 -4.01 3.70 1.46
CA ALA A 369 -3.78 3.35 0.06
C ALA A 369 -4.67 4.15 -0.90
N MET A 370 -5.95 4.30 -0.58
CA MET A 370 -6.86 5.16 -1.35
C MET A 370 -6.42 6.62 -1.35
N GLY A 371 -5.86 7.10 -0.23
CA GLY A 371 -5.30 8.44 -0.12
C GLY A 371 -4.24 8.73 -1.19
N LEU A 372 -3.40 7.75 -1.54
CA LEU A 372 -2.36 7.90 -2.58
C LEU A 372 -2.92 8.21 -3.98
N ALA A 373 -4.17 7.85 -4.24
CA ALA A 373 -4.88 8.13 -5.49
C ALA A 373 -5.93 9.24 -5.34
N SER A 374 -6.05 9.84 -4.16
CA SER A 374 -7.09 10.84 -3.89
C SER A 374 -6.60 12.28 -4.15
N PRO A 375 -7.37 13.12 -4.86
CA PRO A 375 -7.05 14.53 -5.02
C PRO A 375 -7.04 15.26 -3.66
N PRO A 376 -6.22 16.33 -3.47
CA PRO A 376 -5.41 17.00 -4.49
C PRO A 376 -3.97 16.53 -4.59
N CYS A 377 -3.40 15.83 -3.58
CA CYS A 377 -1.95 15.65 -3.47
C CYS A 377 -1.48 14.18 -3.48
N GLY A 378 -2.36 13.21 -3.73
CA GLY A 378 -1.98 11.79 -3.75
C GLY A 378 -0.75 11.51 -4.64
N SER A 379 0.25 10.81 -4.10
CA SER A 379 1.53 10.60 -4.80
C SER A 379 1.38 9.84 -6.13
N CYS A 380 0.44 8.89 -6.21
CA CYS A 380 0.15 8.17 -7.46
C CYS A 380 -0.47 9.08 -8.54
N LEU A 381 -1.19 10.16 -8.15
CA LEU A 381 -1.77 11.11 -9.11
C LEU A 381 -0.70 11.80 -9.92
N TRP A 382 0.34 12.29 -9.26
CA TRP A 382 1.43 13.03 -9.93
C TRP A 382 2.25 12.13 -10.85
N VAL A 383 2.51 10.89 -10.44
CA VAL A 383 3.17 9.91 -11.30
C VAL A 383 2.30 9.56 -12.50
N GLY A 384 1.00 9.32 -12.28
CA GLY A 384 0.05 9.08 -13.36
C GLY A 384 -0.07 10.26 -14.33
N ALA A 385 -0.14 11.49 -13.80
CA ALA A 385 -0.19 12.73 -14.59
C ALA A 385 1.02 12.88 -15.50
N ALA A 386 2.23 12.61 -14.96
CA ALA A 386 3.47 12.67 -15.73
C ALA A 386 3.51 11.63 -16.85
N ILE A 387 3.07 10.38 -16.59
CA ILE A 387 3.06 9.32 -17.61
C ILE A 387 1.95 9.53 -18.64
N GLY A 388 0.78 9.95 -18.20
CA GLY A 388 -0.38 10.24 -19.07
C GLY A 388 -0.23 11.53 -19.88
N ASP A 389 0.78 12.35 -19.57
CA ASP A 389 0.95 13.69 -20.15
C ASP A 389 -0.35 14.50 -20.05
N ILE A 390 -0.91 14.58 -18.83
CA ILE A 390 -2.20 15.22 -18.53
C ILE A 390 -2.16 15.86 -17.13
N GLN A 391 -2.80 17.02 -16.99
CA GLN A 391 -2.94 17.70 -15.69
C GLN A 391 -3.87 16.91 -14.75
N VAL A 392 -3.58 16.90 -13.44
CA VAL A 392 -4.33 16.16 -12.43
C VAL A 392 -5.83 16.56 -12.45
N GLU A 393 -6.13 17.83 -12.59
CA GLU A 393 -7.49 18.36 -12.59
C GLU A 393 -8.35 17.78 -13.71
N ARG A 394 -7.73 17.47 -14.86
CA ARG A 394 -8.44 16.97 -16.06
C ARG A 394 -8.89 15.52 -15.94
N PHE A 395 -8.23 14.72 -15.12
CA PHE A 395 -8.64 13.32 -14.94
C PHE A 395 -9.26 13.02 -13.57
N THR A 396 -9.31 14.00 -12.68
CA THR A 396 -9.94 13.87 -11.35
C THR A 396 -11.38 13.36 -11.42
N TRP A 397 -12.18 13.86 -12.35
CA TRP A 397 -13.58 13.42 -12.49
C TRP A 397 -13.71 11.97 -12.98
N GLU A 398 -12.80 11.51 -13.83
CA GLU A 398 -12.76 10.12 -14.30
C GLU A 398 -12.28 9.15 -13.20
N LEU A 399 -11.62 9.67 -12.19
CA LEU A 399 -11.10 8.93 -11.06
C LEU A 399 -12.18 8.66 -9.99
N MET A 400 -13.17 9.57 -9.85
CA MET A 400 -14.20 9.48 -8.81
C MET A 400 -15.02 8.19 -8.82
N PRO A 401 -15.49 7.64 -9.96
CA PRO A 401 -16.23 6.38 -9.99
C PRO A 401 -15.43 5.18 -9.47
N PHE A 402 -14.12 5.17 -9.72
CA PHE A 402 -13.24 4.11 -9.23
C PHE A 402 -12.96 4.26 -7.74
N LEU A 403 -12.71 5.48 -7.25
CA LEU A 403 -12.55 5.76 -5.82
C LEU A 403 -13.85 5.47 -5.05
N SER A 404 -15.01 5.82 -5.60
CA SER A 404 -16.28 5.53 -4.93
C SER A 404 -16.53 4.02 -4.82
N ALA A 405 -16.18 3.24 -5.84
CA ALA A 405 -16.27 1.78 -5.77
C ALA A 405 -15.35 1.21 -4.68
N MET A 406 -14.12 1.71 -4.56
CA MET A 406 -13.20 1.31 -3.48
C MET A 406 -13.69 1.77 -2.11
N THR A 407 -14.33 2.96 -2.02
CA THR A 407 -14.91 3.45 -0.76
C THR A 407 -16.01 2.51 -0.25
N VAL A 408 -16.83 1.95 -1.16
CA VAL A 408 -17.83 0.94 -0.77
C VAL A 408 -17.16 -0.28 -0.14
N ILE A 409 -16.06 -0.77 -0.71
CA ILE A 409 -15.33 -1.91 -0.15
C ILE A 409 -14.69 -1.52 1.19
N LEU A 410 -14.11 -0.31 1.29
CA LEU A 410 -13.55 0.20 2.56
C LEU A 410 -14.61 0.22 3.67
N ILE A 411 -15.79 0.74 3.38
CA ILE A 411 -16.91 0.75 4.33
C ILE A 411 -17.29 -0.69 4.71
N LEU A 412 -17.42 -1.57 3.73
CA LEU A 412 -17.78 -2.97 3.96
C LEU A 412 -16.81 -3.65 4.95
N ILE A 413 -15.50 -3.56 4.72
CA ILE A 413 -14.49 -4.20 5.58
C ILE A 413 -14.36 -3.52 6.95
N ALA A 414 -14.65 -2.23 7.06
CA ALA A 414 -14.61 -1.50 8.32
C ALA A 414 -15.74 -1.89 9.28
N TYR A 415 -16.92 -2.17 8.73
CA TYR A 415 -18.09 -2.59 9.54
C TYR A 415 -18.27 -4.10 9.64
N MET A 416 -17.59 -4.88 8.79
CA MET A 416 -17.61 -6.34 8.79
C MET A 416 -16.17 -6.87 8.90
N PRO A 417 -15.54 -6.78 10.09
CA PRO A 417 -14.16 -7.19 10.31
C PRO A 417 -13.95 -8.70 10.04
N GLU A 418 -15.01 -9.50 10.05
CA GLU A 418 -14.98 -10.92 9.74
C GLU A 418 -14.45 -11.16 8.31
N ILE A 419 -14.70 -10.25 7.37
CA ILE A 419 -14.21 -10.36 6.00
C ILE A 419 -12.67 -10.32 5.97
N VAL A 420 -12.07 -9.48 6.81
CA VAL A 420 -10.62 -9.37 6.93
C VAL A 420 -10.05 -10.55 7.71
N MET A 421 -10.73 -10.96 8.79
CA MET A 421 -10.25 -11.99 9.71
C MET A 421 -10.43 -13.40 9.16
N TRP A 422 -11.34 -13.62 8.22
CA TRP A 422 -11.68 -14.95 7.72
C TRP A 422 -10.46 -15.78 7.25
N LEU A 423 -9.59 -15.18 6.47
CA LEU A 423 -8.41 -15.88 5.94
C LEU A 423 -7.30 -16.06 6.98
N PRO A 424 -6.95 -15.03 7.80
CA PRO A 424 -6.06 -15.22 8.96
C PRO A 424 -6.54 -16.32 9.93
N ASP A 425 -7.80 -16.33 10.30
CA ASP A 425 -8.34 -17.31 11.25
C ASP A 425 -8.33 -18.73 10.68
N LEU A 426 -8.65 -18.87 9.37
CA LEU A 426 -8.63 -20.16 8.68
C LEU A 426 -7.22 -20.77 8.58
N LEU A 427 -6.20 -19.96 8.32
CA LEU A 427 -4.85 -20.45 7.99
C LEU A 427 -3.89 -20.40 9.18
N LEU A 428 -4.08 -19.50 10.14
CA LEU A 428 -3.23 -19.37 11.32
C LEU A 428 -3.84 -20.00 12.58
N GLY A 429 -5.05 -20.56 12.50
CA GLY A 429 -5.63 -21.37 13.56
C GLY A 429 -6.08 -20.59 14.80
N LYS A 430 -6.71 -19.43 14.61
CA LYS A 430 -7.35 -18.70 15.72
C LYS A 430 -8.85 -18.88 15.68
#